data_a45dfc61cfebb90f8145180d23ff514c
#
_entry.id   a45dfc61cfebb90f8145180d23ff514c
#
_cell.length_a   1.000
_cell.length_b   1.000
_cell.length_c   1.000
_cell.angle_alpha   90.00
_cell.angle_beta   90.00
_cell.angle_gamma   90.00
#
_symmetry.space_group_name_H-M   'P 1'
#
loop_
_entity.id
_entity.type
_entity.pdbx_description
1 polymer ?
#
loop_
_entity_poly.entity_id
_entity_poly.type
_entity_poly.pdbx_seq_one_letter_code
_entity_poly.pdbx_strand_id
1 'polypeptide(L)'
;LRMSRGLGDVYKRQAYADIVREQLPEIPESNILKEPCRRNTAPCIAYVSWRIKKLNPKANVVVTPSDHIVMDVAEFERVITSGLVFTSETDSILTLGMKPNRPETGDGYIQADLGFASARNKEIYRVDSFKEKPDFATASRYIQKNNYFWNAGIFVWNVSTIVNAFRVYQPAIAQIFEQLM
;
A
#
# COMPACT_ATOMS: atom_id res chain seq x y z
N LEU A 1 -14.16 -5.18 9.87
CA LEU A 1 -12.89 -5.86 9.57
C LEU A 1 -12.16 -6.07 10.90
N ARG A 2 -12.22 -7.26 11.49
CA ARG A 2 -11.34 -7.62 12.61
C ARG A 2 -9.93 -7.73 12.03
N MET A 3 -9.18 -6.66 12.10
CA MET A 3 -7.73 -6.77 11.90
C MET A 3 -7.21 -7.71 12.99
N SER A 4 -6.67 -8.85 12.53
CA SER A 4 -5.99 -9.80 13.41
C SER A 4 -4.92 -9.04 14.19
N ARG A 5 -4.74 -9.37 15.45
CA ARG A 5 -3.84 -8.85 16.49
C ARG A 5 -2.44 -8.43 16.02
N GLY A 6 -2.36 -7.59 14.98
CA GLY A 6 -1.18 -6.92 14.50
C GLY A 6 -1.26 -5.44 14.87
N LEU A 7 -0.13 -4.83 15.09
CA LEU A 7 -0.01 -3.38 15.28
C LEU A 7 -0.65 -2.67 14.08
N GLY A 8 -1.90 -2.22 14.23
CA GLY A 8 -2.51 -1.33 13.27
C GLY A 8 -2.02 0.09 13.56
N ASP A 9 -1.08 0.59 12.78
CA ASP A 9 -0.67 1.98 12.86
C ASP A 9 -1.58 2.81 11.94
N VAL A 10 -2.26 3.80 12.50
CA VAL A 10 -3.06 4.75 11.74
C VAL A 10 -2.29 6.06 11.69
N TYR A 11 -1.93 6.45 10.48
CA TYR A 11 -1.21 7.68 10.24
C TYR A 11 -2.17 8.74 9.71
N LYS A 12 -2.45 9.75 10.52
CA LYS A 12 -3.42 10.81 10.20
C LYS A 12 -2.94 12.17 10.69
N ARG A 13 -3.55 13.21 10.14
CA ARG A 13 -3.40 14.57 10.69
C ARG A 13 -3.83 14.59 12.15
N GLN A 14 -3.18 15.46 12.93
CA GLN A 14 -3.53 15.67 14.32
C GLN A 14 -5.03 15.97 14.52
N ALA A 15 -5.66 16.71 13.58
CA ALA A 15 -7.09 17.04 13.60
C ALA A 15 -8.03 15.82 13.47
N TYR A 16 -7.54 14.67 13.00
CA TYR A 16 -8.37 13.46 12.83
C TYR A 16 -8.11 12.39 13.90
N ALA A 17 -7.21 12.64 14.83
CA ALA A 17 -6.85 11.65 15.85
C ALA A 17 -8.05 11.25 16.72
N ASP A 18 -8.92 12.20 17.05
CA ASP A 18 -10.12 11.94 17.86
C ASP A 18 -11.13 11.08 17.10
N ILE A 19 -11.32 11.35 15.82
CA ILE A 19 -12.19 10.53 14.94
C ILE A 19 -11.66 9.11 14.83
N VAL A 20 -10.33 8.94 14.72
CA VAL A 20 -9.72 7.61 14.66
C VAL A 20 -9.94 6.85 15.96
N ARG A 21 -9.78 7.49 17.12
CA ARG A 21 -10.06 6.89 18.44
C ARG A 21 -11.52 6.44 18.57
N GLU A 22 -12.43 7.26 18.09
CA GLU A 22 -13.87 6.93 18.12
C GLU A 22 -14.22 5.76 17.20
N GLN A 23 -13.66 5.73 15.99
CA GLN A 23 -13.96 4.70 15.00
C GLN A 23 -13.20 3.39 15.21
N LEU A 24 -12.04 3.43 15.83
CA LEU A 24 -11.15 2.29 16.04
C LEU A 24 -10.69 2.21 17.51
N PRO A 25 -11.63 2.03 18.46
CA PRO A 25 -11.32 2.05 19.88
C PRO A 25 -10.41 0.92 20.36
N GLU A 26 -10.29 -0.15 19.56
CA GLU A 26 -9.40 -1.28 19.82
C GLU A 26 -7.92 -1.00 19.50
N ILE A 27 -7.62 0.10 18.78
CA ILE A 27 -6.23 0.46 18.46
C ILE A 27 -5.61 1.22 19.64
N PRO A 28 -4.48 0.75 20.19
CA PRO A 28 -3.77 1.47 21.24
C PRO A 28 -3.41 2.90 20.82
N GLU A 29 -3.55 3.86 21.72
CA GLU A 29 -3.20 5.28 21.46
C GLU A 29 -1.76 5.44 20.93
N SER A 30 -0.83 4.62 21.41
CA SER A 30 0.56 4.61 20.95
C SER A 30 0.73 4.27 19.47
N ASN A 31 -0.30 3.68 18.84
CA ASN A 31 -0.31 3.29 17.43
C ASN A 31 -1.08 4.29 16.56
N ILE A 32 -1.63 5.35 17.15
CA ILE A 32 -2.21 6.49 16.42
C ILE A 32 -1.11 7.53 16.22
N LEU A 33 -0.42 7.44 15.07
CA LEU A 33 0.71 8.30 14.77
C LEU A 33 0.22 9.60 14.14
N LYS A 34 0.64 10.73 14.72
CA LYS A 34 0.24 12.07 14.30
C LYS A 34 1.32 12.70 13.43
N GLU A 35 0.97 13.06 12.22
CA GLU A 35 1.89 13.76 11.31
C GLU A 35 1.94 15.26 11.63
N PRO A 36 3.12 15.80 11.99
CA PRO A 36 3.23 17.24 12.29
C PRO A 36 3.13 18.11 11.04
N CYS A 37 3.56 17.61 9.88
CA CYS A 37 3.58 18.33 8.61
C CYS A 37 3.13 17.43 7.45
N ARG A 38 2.33 17.95 6.54
CA ARG A 38 1.96 17.25 5.31
C ARG A 38 3.18 17.16 4.36
N ARG A 39 3.73 15.97 4.20
CA ARG A 39 4.87 15.69 3.31
C ARG A 39 4.58 14.61 2.26
N ASN A 40 3.30 14.38 1.92
CA ASN A 40 2.85 13.32 1.03
C ASN A 40 3.07 11.89 1.58
N THR A 41 2.83 10.89 0.74
CA THR A 41 2.76 9.48 1.14
C THR A 41 4.12 8.89 1.54
N ALA A 42 5.20 9.22 0.81
CA ALA A 42 6.49 8.55 1.03
C ALA A 42 7.11 8.79 2.42
N PRO A 43 7.20 10.03 2.96
CA PRO A 43 7.68 10.24 4.33
C PRO A 43 6.79 9.60 5.40
N CYS A 44 5.47 9.55 5.16
CA CYS A 44 4.51 8.87 6.01
C CYS A 44 4.82 7.36 6.10
N ILE A 45 4.94 6.70 4.96
CA ILE A 45 5.28 5.29 4.88
C ILE A 45 6.67 5.03 5.49
N ALA A 46 7.64 5.89 5.25
CA ALA A 46 8.97 5.77 5.84
C ALA A 46 8.89 5.77 7.37
N TYR A 47 8.25 6.77 7.97
CA TYR A 47 8.12 6.88 9.42
C TYR A 47 7.52 5.61 10.05
N VAL A 48 6.40 5.14 9.53
CA VAL A 48 5.73 3.93 10.02
C VAL A 48 6.62 2.70 9.80
N SER A 49 7.28 2.59 8.66
CA SER A 49 8.12 1.43 8.32
C SER A 49 9.34 1.31 9.22
N TRP A 50 10.04 2.41 9.51
CA TRP A 50 11.17 2.38 10.45
C TRP A 50 10.72 2.03 11.86
N ARG A 51 9.59 2.59 12.33
CA ARG A 51 9.00 2.25 13.61
C ARG A 51 8.65 0.76 13.70
N ILE A 52 7.94 0.22 12.71
CA ILE A 52 7.57 -1.20 12.67
C ILE A 52 8.82 -2.08 12.63
N LYS A 53 9.81 -1.73 11.81
CA LYS A 53 11.06 -2.48 11.69
C LYS A 53 11.82 -2.58 13.02
N LYS A 54 11.81 -1.50 13.81
CA LYS A 54 12.42 -1.49 15.16
C LYS A 54 11.71 -2.45 16.11
N LEU A 55 10.39 -2.57 16.00
CA LEU A 55 9.56 -3.45 16.85
C LEU A 55 9.59 -4.91 16.36
N ASN A 56 9.51 -5.11 15.06
CA ASN A 56 9.50 -6.43 14.42
C ASN A 56 10.10 -6.34 13.00
N PRO A 57 11.38 -6.67 12.83
CA PRO A 57 12.05 -6.59 11.53
C PRO A 57 11.54 -7.60 10.49
N LYS A 58 10.72 -8.58 10.90
CA LYS A 58 10.10 -9.58 10.02
C LYS A 58 8.63 -9.27 9.71
N ALA A 59 8.14 -8.12 10.12
CA ALA A 59 6.73 -7.76 9.89
C ALA A 59 6.40 -7.66 8.40
N ASN A 60 5.25 -8.21 8.02
CA ASN A 60 4.61 -7.90 6.76
C ASN A 60 3.55 -6.82 7.00
N VAL A 61 3.47 -5.87 6.09
CA VAL A 61 2.68 -4.66 6.23
C VAL A 61 1.72 -4.52 5.06
N VAL A 62 0.48 -4.19 5.38
CA VAL A 62 -0.52 -3.73 4.41
C VAL A 62 -0.75 -2.25 4.64
N VAL A 63 -0.65 -1.46 3.59
CA VAL A 63 -0.99 -0.03 3.61
C VAL A 63 -2.26 0.17 2.80
N THR A 64 -3.26 0.78 3.41
CA THR A 64 -4.55 1.04 2.76
C THR A 64 -4.95 2.50 2.92
N PRO A 65 -5.59 3.12 1.91
CA PRO A 65 -6.29 4.37 2.10
C PRO A 65 -7.43 4.20 3.12
N SER A 66 -7.77 5.27 3.82
CA SER A 66 -8.82 5.24 4.87
C SER A 66 -10.21 5.63 4.37
N ASP A 67 -10.33 6.01 3.11
CA ASP A 67 -11.54 6.52 2.46
C ASP A 67 -12.14 5.55 1.43
N HIS A 68 -11.63 4.32 1.38
CA HIS A 68 -12.16 3.26 0.51
C HIS A 68 -13.22 2.43 1.24
N ILE A 69 -14.28 2.09 0.50
CA ILE A 69 -15.30 1.13 0.92
C ILE A 69 -15.02 -0.20 0.24
N VAL A 70 -14.85 -1.25 1.05
CA VAL A 70 -14.66 -2.61 0.56
C VAL A 70 -16.02 -3.30 0.51
N MET A 71 -16.53 -3.56 -0.70
CA MET A 71 -17.84 -4.18 -0.91
C MET A 71 -17.78 -5.70 -0.79
N ASP A 72 -16.74 -6.33 -1.30
CA ASP A 72 -16.49 -7.78 -1.17
C ASP A 72 -15.36 -8.01 -0.16
N VAL A 73 -15.77 -8.14 1.10
CA VAL A 73 -14.83 -8.33 2.22
C VAL A 73 -14.10 -9.67 2.12
N ALA A 74 -14.81 -10.73 1.71
CA ALA A 74 -14.22 -12.07 1.64
C ALA A 74 -13.14 -12.14 0.56
N GLU A 75 -13.39 -11.57 -0.63
CA GLU A 75 -12.39 -11.51 -1.68
C GLU A 75 -11.21 -10.59 -1.30
N PHE A 76 -11.48 -9.47 -0.66
CA PHE A 76 -10.43 -8.59 -0.16
C PHE A 76 -9.51 -9.31 0.83
N GLU A 77 -10.07 -10.01 1.82
CA GLU A 77 -9.30 -10.79 2.80
C GLU A 77 -8.48 -11.90 2.12
N ARG A 78 -9.04 -12.60 1.15
CA ARG A 78 -8.35 -13.63 0.37
C ARG A 78 -7.13 -13.06 -0.34
N VAL A 79 -7.31 -11.95 -1.07
CA VAL A 79 -6.25 -11.30 -1.86
C VAL A 79 -5.15 -10.73 -0.95
N ILE A 80 -5.52 -10.04 0.13
CA ILE A 80 -4.55 -9.50 1.10
C ILE A 80 -3.76 -10.63 1.77
N THR A 81 -4.44 -11.70 2.20
CA THR A 81 -3.76 -12.86 2.82
C THR A 81 -2.78 -13.50 1.84
N SER A 82 -3.19 -13.69 0.59
CA SER A 82 -2.32 -14.20 -0.48
C SER A 82 -1.09 -13.30 -0.70
N GLY A 83 -1.29 -11.97 -0.72
CA GLY A 83 -0.21 -10.99 -0.83
C GLY A 83 0.76 -11.03 0.36
N LEU A 84 0.25 -11.15 1.58
CA LEU A 84 1.06 -11.26 2.80
C LEU A 84 1.92 -12.53 2.80
N VAL A 85 1.36 -13.67 2.39
CA VAL A 85 2.13 -14.91 2.23
C VAL A 85 3.23 -14.71 1.20
N PHE A 86 2.92 -14.15 0.04
CA PHE A 86 3.90 -13.91 -1.01
C PHE A 86 5.04 -13.00 -0.57
N THR A 87 4.74 -11.88 0.09
CA THR A 87 5.75 -10.91 0.57
C THR A 87 6.54 -11.40 1.78
N SER A 88 6.04 -12.40 2.51
CA SER A 88 6.80 -13.05 3.59
C SER A 88 7.94 -13.93 3.07
N GLU A 89 7.85 -14.37 1.82
CA GLU A 89 8.79 -15.28 1.17
C GLU A 89 9.61 -14.62 0.03
N THR A 90 9.33 -13.36 -0.28
CA THR A 90 9.97 -12.65 -1.39
C THR A 90 10.27 -11.20 -1.02
N ASP A 91 11.31 -10.61 -1.63
CA ASP A 91 11.65 -9.20 -1.50
C ASP A 91 10.82 -8.33 -2.46
N SER A 92 9.53 -8.60 -2.56
CA SER A 92 8.63 -7.91 -3.49
C SER A 92 7.77 -6.86 -2.78
N ILE A 93 7.47 -5.79 -3.50
CA ILE A 93 6.45 -4.80 -3.16
C ILE A 93 5.25 -5.09 -4.06
N LEU A 94 4.10 -5.36 -3.47
CA LEU A 94 2.86 -5.59 -4.20
C LEU A 94 1.97 -4.36 -4.16
N THR A 95 1.22 -4.16 -5.22
CA THR A 95 0.10 -3.22 -5.29
C THR A 95 -1.14 -3.92 -5.81
N LEU A 96 -2.32 -3.54 -5.32
CA LEU A 96 -3.57 -4.09 -5.80
C LEU A 96 -4.05 -3.32 -7.02
N GLY A 97 -4.29 -4.06 -8.10
CA GLY A 97 -4.91 -3.56 -9.31
C GLY A 97 -6.38 -3.96 -9.37
N MET A 98 -7.27 -2.99 -9.55
CA MET A 98 -8.70 -3.24 -9.72
C MET A 98 -9.07 -3.20 -11.21
N LYS A 99 -9.87 -4.18 -11.65
CA LYS A 99 -10.31 -4.20 -13.06
C LYS A 99 -11.20 -2.99 -13.37
N PRO A 100 -10.80 -2.15 -14.32
CA PRO A 100 -11.57 -0.95 -14.64
C PRO A 100 -12.87 -1.33 -15.37
N ASN A 101 -13.95 -0.65 -15.02
CA ASN A 101 -15.26 -0.78 -15.66
C ASN A 101 -15.71 0.50 -16.38
N ARG A 102 -14.96 1.59 -16.26
CA ARG A 102 -15.17 2.88 -16.92
C ARG A 102 -13.85 3.62 -17.14
N PRO A 103 -13.79 4.58 -18.07
CA PRO A 103 -12.59 5.41 -18.27
C PRO A 103 -12.48 6.47 -17.18
N GLU A 104 -11.79 6.13 -16.08
CA GLU A 104 -11.53 7.05 -14.97
C GLU A 104 -10.30 7.90 -15.27
N THR A 105 -10.43 9.22 -15.07
CA THR A 105 -9.35 10.20 -15.30
C THR A 105 -8.77 10.77 -14.00
N GLY A 106 -9.44 10.55 -12.88
CA GLY A 106 -9.02 11.00 -11.55
C GLY A 106 -8.02 10.06 -10.87
N ASP A 107 -7.93 8.82 -11.34
CA ASP A 107 -7.12 7.77 -10.72
C ASP A 107 -5.89 7.41 -11.55
N GLY A 108 -4.91 6.81 -10.88
CA GLY A 108 -3.77 6.19 -11.53
C GLY A 108 -4.10 4.81 -12.10
N TYR A 109 -3.40 4.42 -13.15
CA TYR A 109 -3.49 3.07 -13.75
C TYR A 109 -2.17 2.32 -13.58
N ILE A 110 -2.30 1.01 -13.42
CA ILE A 110 -1.18 0.07 -13.43
C ILE A 110 -1.25 -0.71 -14.73
N GLN A 111 -0.19 -0.69 -15.51
CA GLN A 111 -0.02 -1.61 -16.62
C GLN A 111 0.70 -2.85 -16.12
N ALA A 112 0.06 -4.02 -16.26
CA ALA A 112 0.62 -5.30 -15.88
C ALA A 112 1.19 -6.04 -17.09
N ASP A 113 2.30 -6.72 -16.92
CA ASP A 113 2.85 -7.68 -17.86
C ASP A 113 2.17 -9.04 -17.62
N LEU A 114 1.08 -9.30 -18.32
CA LEU A 114 0.31 -10.55 -18.16
C LEU A 114 1.06 -11.78 -18.66
N GLY A 115 2.11 -11.62 -19.46
CA GLY A 115 3.00 -12.70 -19.87
C GLY A 115 3.95 -13.15 -18.75
N PHE A 116 4.09 -12.34 -17.69
CA PHE A 116 4.99 -12.59 -16.58
C PHE A 116 4.22 -12.76 -15.26
N ALA A 117 3.46 -13.86 -15.16
CA ALA A 117 2.87 -14.26 -13.88
C ALA A 117 3.94 -14.90 -12.97
N SER A 118 3.83 -14.62 -11.65
CA SER A 118 4.72 -15.27 -10.68
C SER A 118 4.56 -16.79 -10.71
N ALA A 119 5.68 -17.53 -10.63
CA ALA A 119 5.65 -18.98 -10.52
C ALA A 119 5.00 -19.45 -9.20
N ARG A 120 5.10 -18.66 -8.13
CA ARG A 120 4.54 -18.95 -6.80
C ARG A 120 3.05 -18.64 -6.68
N ASN A 121 2.58 -17.62 -7.42
CA ASN A 121 1.18 -17.22 -7.41
C ASN A 121 0.79 -16.63 -8.77
N LYS A 122 -0.09 -17.32 -9.47
CA LYS A 122 -0.51 -16.96 -10.84
C LYS A 122 -1.38 -15.71 -10.94
N GLU A 123 -1.88 -15.20 -9.82
CA GLU A 123 -2.63 -13.94 -9.75
C GLU A 123 -1.70 -12.72 -9.55
N ILE A 124 -0.40 -12.94 -9.35
CA ILE A 124 0.60 -11.89 -9.16
C ILE A 124 1.41 -11.72 -10.44
N TYR A 125 1.31 -10.54 -11.03
CA TYR A 125 1.97 -10.15 -12.26
C TYR A 125 3.03 -9.10 -12.01
N ARG A 126 4.01 -9.02 -12.91
CA ARG A 126 4.97 -7.93 -12.89
C ARG A 126 4.29 -6.63 -13.31
N VAL A 127 4.55 -5.55 -12.59
CA VAL A 127 4.17 -4.20 -13.03
C VAL A 127 5.12 -3.75 -14.14
N ASP A 128 4.55 -3.40 -15.28
CA ASP A 128 5.30 -2.81 -16.39
C ASP A 128 5.48 -1.30 -16.18
N SER A 129 4.40 -0.61 -15.86
CA SER A 129 4.46 0.84 -15.58
C SER A 129 3.25 1.34 -14.81
N PHE A 130 3.43 2.48 -14.13
CA PHE A 130 2.35 3.29 -13.58
C PHE A 130 2.01 4.43 -14.55
N LYS A 131 0.73 4.73 -14.69
CA LYS A 131 0.20 5.83 -15.51
C LYS A 131 -0.66 6.71 -14.62
N GLU A 132 -0.28 7.96 -14.48
CA GLU A 132 -0.98 8.89 -13.59
C GLU A 132 -2.02 9.68 -14.38
N LYS A 133 -3.25 9.67 -13.91
CA LYS A 133 -4.37 10.52 -14.35
C LYS A 133 -4.42 10.78 -15.87
N PRO A 134 -4.69 9.78 -16.68
CA PRO A 134 -4.74 9.94 -18.14
C PRO A 134 -5.93 10.81 -18.56
N ASP A 135 -5.88 11.37 -19.75
CA ASP A 135 -7.06 11.94 -20.37
C ASP A 135 -8.12 10.87 -20.72
N PHE A 136 -9.35 11.29 -20.98
CA PHE A 136 -10.47 10.40 -21.26
C PHE A 136 -10.22 9.46 -22.46
N ALA A 137 -9.62 9.97 -23.53
CA ALA A 137 -9.32 9.19 -24.73
C ALA A 137 -8.28 8.10 -24.43
N THR A 138 -7.27 8.44 -23.62
CA THR A 138 -6.24 7.49 -23.18
C THR A 138 -6.82 6.46 -22.20
N ALA A 139 -7.62 6.89 -21.21
CA ALA A 139 -8.31 5.98 -20.29
C ALA A 139 -9.23 5.00 -21.03
N SER A 140 -9.95 5.47 -22.05
CA SER A 140 -10.80 4.62 -22.88
C SER A 140 -10.01 3.55 -23.64
N ARG A 141 -8.80 3.88 -24.11
CA ARG A 141 -7.89 2.89 -24.71
C ARG A 141 -7.34 1.89 -23.70
N TYR A 142 -7.11 2.31 -22.44
CA TYR A 142 -6.64 1.40 -21.40
C TYR A 142 -7.67 0.32 -21.07
N ILE A 143 -8.95 0.67 -20.98
CA ILE A 143 -10.03 -0.27 -20.69
C ILE A 143 -10.16 -1.36 -21.78
N GLN A 144 -9.91 -1.00 -23.05
CA GLN A 144 -9.93 -1.96 -24.16
C GLN A 144 -8.78 -2.97 -24.10
N LYS A 145 -7.74 -2.66 -23.34
CA LYS A 145 -6.59 -3.54 -23.12
C LYS A 145 -6.76 -4.26 -21.78
N ASN A 146 -6.78 -5.56 -21.78
CA ASN A 146 -6.99 -6.38 -20.56
C ASN A 146 -5.84 -6.32 -19.54
N ASN A 147 -4.79 -5.55 -19.79
CA ASN A 147 -3.60 -5.47 -18.93
C ASN A 147 -3.47 -4.14 -18.18
N TYR A 148 -4.51 -3.31 -18.17
CA TYR A 148 -4.56 -2.09 -17.36
C TYR A 148 -5.55 -2.26 -16.21
N PHE A 149 -5.14 -1.82 -15.03
CA PHE A 149 -5.91 -1.88 -13.79
C PHE A 149 -5.88 -0.51 -13.12
N TRP A 150 -6.94 -0.15 -12.39
CA TRP A 150 -6.86 1.01 -11.51
C TRP A 150 -5.91 0.73 -10.35
N ASN A 151 -5.11 1.72 -10.00
CA ASN A 151 -4.28 1.65 -8.81
C ASN A 151 -5.14 1.90 -7.56
N ALA A 152 -5.42 0.86 -6.79
CA ALA A 152 -6.21 0.97 -5.57
C ALA A 152 -5.49 1.74 -4.44
N GLY A 153 -4.21 2.08 -4.61
CA GLY A 153 -3.41 2.68 -3.53
C GLY A 153 -3.19 1.76 -2.33
N ILE A 154 -3.46 0.47 -2.51
CA ILE A 154 -3.25 -0.56 -1.49
C ILE A 154 -1.96 -1.30 -1.81
N PHE A 155 -1.08 -1.38 -0.83
CA PHE A 155 0.25 -1.98 -1.00
C PHE A 155 0.50 -3.03 0.09
N VAL A 156 1.29 -4.06 -0.28
CA VAL A 156 1.73 -5.11 0.64
C VAL A 156 3.23 -5.34 0.47
N TRP A 157 3.96 -5.41 1.58
CA TRP A 157 5.40 -5.68 1.58
C TRP A 157 5.91 -6.21 2.91
N ASN A 158 7.09 -6.81 2.92
CA ASN A 158 7.86 -7.00 4.13
C ASN A 158 8.52 -5.67 4.53
N VAL A 159 8.54 -5.34 5.82
CA VAL A 159 9.08 -4.07 6.31
C VAL A 159 10.55 -3.87 5.96
N SER A 160 11.34 -4.93 5.90
CA SER A 160 12.74 -4.83 5.48
C SER A 160 12.89 -4.51 4.00
N THR A 161 12.01 -5.06 3.16
CA THR A 161 11.97 -4.77 1.71
C THR A 161 11.70 -3.29 1.45
N ILE A 162 10.67 -2.70 2.07
CA ILE A 162 10.36 -1.28 1.87
C ILE A 162 11.45 -0.36 2.42
N VAL A 163 12.03 -0.67 3.57
CA VAL A 163 13.15 0.12 4.13
C VAL A 163 14.36 0.08 3.19
N ASN A 164 14.68 -1.09 2.62
CA ASN A 164 15.76 -1.20 1.63
C ASN A 164 15.44 -0.43 0.34
N ALA A 165 14.18 -0.44 -0.12
CA ALA A 165 13.75 0.36 -1.25
C ALA A 165 13.93 1.87 -0.99
N PHE A 166 13.60 2.37 0.20
CA PHE A 166 13.89 3.76 0.59
C PHE A 166 15.40 4.08 0.56
N ARG A 167 16.24 3.18 1.05
CA ARG A 167 17.70 3.37 1.00
C ARG A 167 18.23 3.54 -0.41
N VAL A 168 17.70 2.77 -1.35
CA VAL A 168 18.14 2.77 -2.74
C VAL A 168 17.54 3.95 -3.53
N TYR A 169 16.23 4.17 -3.41
CA TYR A 169 15.48 5.08 -4.29
C TYR A 169 15.16 6.44 -3.65
N GLN A 170 15.23 6.54 -2.32
CA GLN A 170 14.96 7.76 -1.57
C GLN A 170 15.97 7.94 -0.42
N PRO A 171 17.29 7.99 -0.73
CA PRO A 171 18.34 7.95 0.29
C PRO A 171 18.27 9.12 1.27
N ALA A 172 17.83 10.30 0.83
CA ALA A 172 17.67 11.46 1.72
C ALA A 172 16.61 11.23 2.80
N ILE A 173 15.49 10.57 2.45
CA ILE A 173 14.47 10.19 3.42
C ILE A 173 15.00 9.10 4.36
N ALA A 174 15.64 8.07 3.81
CA ALA A 174 16.19 6.97 4.59
C ALA A 174 17.19 7.46 5.63
N GLN A 175 18.12 8.34 5.24
CA GLN A 175 19.14 8.90 6.14
C GLN A 175 18.53 9.63 7.35
N ILE A 176 17.45 10.40 7.14
CA ILE A 176 16.76 11.10 8.23
C ILE A 176 16.21 10.10 9.26
N PHE A 177 15.51 9.07 8.79
CA PHE A 177 14.90 8.09 9.69
C PHE A 177 15.91 7.15 10.36
N GLU A 178 17.04 6.87 9.72
CA GLU A 178 18.14 6.11 10.32
C GLU A 178 18.84 6.87 11.45
N GLN A 179 18.87 8.19 11.38
CA GLN A 179 19.42 9.02 12.46
C GLN A 179 18.46 9.22 13.63
N LEU A 180 17.14 9.14 13.39
CA LEU A 180 16.10 9.42 14.38
C LEU A 180 15.62 8.17 15.14
N MET A 181 15.86 6.98 14.65
CA MET A 181 15.32 5.71 15.14
C MET A 181 16.39 4.72 15.65
#